data_9d968ef28d1a10115f85d5ddd641aa7b
#
_entry.id   9d968ef28d1a10115f85d5ddd641aa7b
#
_cell.length_a   1.000
_cell.length_b   1.000
_cell.length_c   1.000
_cell.angle_alpha   90.00
_cell.angle_beta   90.00
_cell.angle_gamma   90.00
#
_symmetry.space_group_name_H-M   'P 1'
#
loop_
_entity.id
_entity.type
_entity.pdbx_description
1 polymer ?
#
loop_
_entity_poly.entity_id
_entity_poly.type
_entity_poly.pdbx_seq_one_letter_code
_entity_poly.pdbx_strand_id
1 'polypeptide(L)'
;MTNTRDHHTRLPLRVGLIGFGAIGRRLAEAITAGEAGRCELGAVLVRHPERIDADIAARVGCRITNDAADFLATSLDLVVEVAGHDALKAYAEDILRQGKDLLLISVGALADPAFEARLYRAAHDYGQRVYLATGAIAGLDAIAAGAVGGLTAVTHSVRKPPAGLLPPDEIAQAVADGVPRVLYEGPAREAALRFPENVNVAAAISLAGLGLDKTTVRIVADPTVVRNTHEIEARGEFGELRIVLQNIPTENPKTGRLTAMSMIKALRNLTADVVVGL
;
A
#
# COMPACT_ATOMS: atom_id res chain seq x y z
N MET A 1 15.99 -40.46 26.70
CA MET A 1 16.50 -39.07 26.51
C MET A 1 15.49 -38.31 25.67
N THR A 2 14.58 -37.64 26.35
CA THR A 2 13.50 -36.84 25.70
C THR A 2 14.11 -35.53 25.21
N ASN A 3 14.22 -35.41 23.90
CA ASN A 3 14.66 -34.21 23.24
C ASN A 3 13.52 -33.18 23.33
N THR A 4 13.48 -32.41 24.40
CA THR A 4 12.65 -31.19 24.51
C THR A 4 13.19 -30.17 23.52
N ARG A 5 12.58 -30.09 22.33
CA ARG A 5 12.76 -28.94 21.46
C ARG A 5 12.27 -27.73 22.25
N ASP A 6 13.19 -26.92 22.74
CA ASP A 6 12.87 -25.58 23.21
C ASP A 6 12.06 -24.89 22.13
N HIS A 7 10.78 -24.64 22.39
CA HIS A 7 9.98 -23.73 21.62
C HIS A 7 10.60 -22.34 21.84
N HIS A 8 11.56 -21.96 20.98
CA HIS A 8 11.99 -20.58 20.92
C HIS A 8 10.75 -19.75 20.62
N THR A 9 10.18 -19.17 21.66
CA THR A 9 9.16 -18.12 21.51
C THR A 9 9.82 -16.99 20.72
N ARG A 10 9.49 -16.92 19.42
CA ARG A 10 9.98 -15.82 18.57
C ARG A 10 9.49 -14.53 19.21
N LEU A 11 10.41 -13.60 19.47
CA LEU A 11 10.08 -12.28 19.98
C LEU A 11 9.09 -11.60 19.05
N PRO A 12 8.19 -10.77 19.57
CA PRO A 12 7.26 -10.01 18.74
C PRO A 12 8.04 -9.05 17.84
N LEU A 13 7.56 -8.87 16.61
CA LEU A 13 8.08 -7.87 15.66
C LEU A 13 7.74 -6.47 16.19
N ARG A 14 8.76 -5.65 16.46
CA ARG A 14 8.56 -4.28 16.94
C ARG A 14 8.32 -3.34 15.77
N VAL A 15 7.12 -2.80 15.72
CA VAL A 15 6.61 -2.00 14.60
C VAL A 15 6.55 -0.52 14.97
N GLY A 16 7.10 0.34 14.09
CA GLY A 16 6.87 1.77 14.12
C GLY A 16 5.85 2.16 13.04
N LEU A 17 4.98 3.12 13.30
CA LEU A 17 4.05 3.66 12.31
C LEU A 17 4.44 5.09 11.92
N ILE A 18 4.46 5.39 10.63
CA ILE A 18 4.50 6.77 10.11
C ILE A 18 3.11 7.10 9.55
N GLY A 19 2.40 8.00 10.23
CA GLY A 19 1.03 8.37 9.93
C GLY A 19 0.00 7.71 10.84
N PHE A 20 -1.01 8.51 11.24
CA PHE A 20 -2.08 8.09 12.15
C PHE A 20 -3.46 8.53 11.65
N GLY A 21 -3.65 8.47 10.31
CA GLY A 21 -4.95 8.62 9.66
C GLY A 21 -5.82 7.36 9.80
N ALA A 22 -6.85 7.21 8.98
CA ALA A 22 -7.78 6.07 9.04
C ALA A 22 -7.05 4.70 8.99
N ILE A 23 -6.04 4.55 8.11
CA ILE A 23 -5.26 3.31 8.01
C ILE A 23 -4.38 3.13 9.25
N GLY A 24 -3.62 4.15 9.65
CA GLY A 24 -2.69 4.06 10.78
C GLY A 24 -3.40 3.75 12.10
N ARG A 25 -4.55 4.38 12.35
CA ARG A 25 -5.39 4.05 13.53
C ARG A 25 -5.84 2.60 13.52
N ARG A 26 -6.38 2.12 12.39
CA ARG A 26 -6.84 0.73 12.28
C ARG A 26 -5.69 -0.27 12.46
N LEU A 27 -4.47 0.05 11.97
CA LEU A 27 -3.28 -0.77 12.20
C LEU A 27 -2.87 -0.79 13.68
N ALA A 28 -2.81 0.38 14.32
CA ALA A 28 -2.46 0.48 15.73
C ALA A 28 -3.43 -0.34 16.60
N GLU A 29 -4.74 -0.19 16.34
CA GLU A 29 -5.78 -1.01 16.99
C GLU A 29 -5.58 -2.50 16.77
N ALA A 30 -5.30 -2.93 15.53
CA ALA A 30 -5.10 -4.33 15.19
C ALA A 30 -3.84 -4.92 15.87
N ILE A 31 -2.75 -4.14 15.95
CA ILE A 31 -1.53 -4.55 16.64
C ILE A 31 -1.82 -4.69 18.15
N THR A 32 -2.43 -3.70 18.77
CA THR A 32 -2.76 -3.69 20.20
C THR A 32 -3.74 -4.82 20.57
N ALA A 33 -4.69 -5.14 19.67
CA ALA A 33 -5.64 -6.24 19.88
C ALA A 33 -5.07 -7.64 19.56
N GLY A 34 -3.80 -7.73 19.09
CA GLY A 34 -3.20 -9.00 18.66
C GLY A 34 -3.73 -9.52 17.32
N GLU A 35 -4.49 -8.72 16.58
CA GLU A 35 -5.06 -9.08 15.27
C GLU A 35 -4.03 -9.04 14.14
N ALA A 36 -2.89 -8.37 14.34
CA ALA A 36 -1.83 -8.21 13.35
C ALA A 36 -0.73 -9.27 13.42
N GLY A 37 -0.96 -10.38 14.13
CA GLY A 37 0.04 -11.41 14.38
C GLY A 37 0.92 -11.08 15.59
N ARG A 38 2.13 -11.65 15.67
CA ARG A 38 3.08 -11.40 16.76
C ARG A 38 3.80 -10.05 16.56
N CYS A 39 3.06 -8.95 16.65
CA CYS A 39 3.56 -7.61 16.52
C CYS A 39 3.37 -6.82 17.82
N GLU A 40 4.30 -5.89 18.07
CA GLU A 40 4.23 -4.92 19.17
C GLU A 40 4.43 -3.51 18.59
N LEU A 41 3.57 -2.57 18.97
CA LEU A 41 3.69 -1.19 18.53
C LEU A 41 4.69 -0.43 19.42
N GLY A 42 5.84 -0.03 18.84
CA GLY A 42 6.90 0.64 19.57
C GLY A 42 6.79 2.16 19.56
N ALA A 43 6.43 2.75 18.43
CA ALA A 43 6.31 4.21 18.29
C ALA A 43 5.41 4.60 17.10
N VAL A 44 4.89 5.83 17.15
CA VAL A 44 4.12 6.45 16.07
C VAL A 44 4.68 7.84 15.75
N LEU A 45 5.04 8.08 14.48
CA LEU A 45 5.47 9.38 13.97
C LEU A 45 4.30 10.07 13.27
N VAL A 46 3.96 11.28 13.70
CA VAL A 46 2.91 12.12 13.10
C VAL A 46 3.32 13.58 13.07
N ARG A 47 2.74 14.36 12.17
CA ARG A 47 3.03 15.80 12.10
C ARG A 47 2.44 16.59 13.28
N HIS A 48 1.31 16.14 13.82
CA HIS A 48 0.50 16.85 14.82
C HIS A 48 0.04 15.89 15.92
N PRO A 49 0.93 15.48 16.86
CA PRO A 49 0.56 14.58 17.95
C PRO A 49 -0.53 15.17 18.86
N GLU A 50 -0.59 16.49 18.98
CA GLU A 50 -1.60 17.22 19.76
C GLU A 50 -3.03 17.09 19.22
N ARG A 51 -3.21 16.59 17.98
CA ARG A 51 -4.53 16.34 17.37
C ARG A 51 -5.04 14.92 17.60
N ILE A 52 -4.24 14.08 18.23
CA ILE A 52 -4.64 12.71 18.57
C ILE A 52 -5.37 12.78 19.90
N ASP A 53 -6.59 12.24 19.92
CA ASP A 53 -7.39 12.13 21.13
C ASP A 53 -6.63 11.38 22.23
N ALA A 54 -6.70 11.88 23.46
CA ALA A 54 -5.96 11.34 24.60
C ALA A 54 -6.33 9.90 24.93
N ASP A 55 -7.62 9.53 24.78
CA ASP A 55 -8.09 8.16 25.02
C ASP A 55 -7.56 7.20 23.95
N ILE A 56 -7.43 7.69 22.71
CA ILE A 56 -6.83 6.92 21.62
C ILE A 56 -5.34 6.73 21.90
N ALA A 57 -4.62 7.79 22.26
CA ALA A 57 -3.20 7.74 22.61
C ALA A 57 -2.93 6.77 23.78
N ALA A 58 -3.76 6.82 24.81
CA ALA A 58 -3.67 5.91 25.96
C ALA A 58 -3.89 4.44 25.58
N ARG A 59 -4.86 4.16 24.70
CA ARG A 59 -5.13 2.78 24.22
C ARG A 59 -4.02 2.24 23.34
N VAL A 60 -3.38 3.08 22.55
CA VAL A 60 -2.25 2.72 21.69
C VAL A 60 -1.02 2.33 22.53
N GLY A 61 -0.85 2.96 23.69
CA GLY A 61 0.11 2.54 24.72
C GLY A 61 1.58 2.67 24.33
N CYS A 62 1.91 3.41 23.25
CA CYS A 62 3.26 3.63 22.79
C CYS A 62 3.58 5.13 22.66
N ARG A 63 4.85 5.43 22.40
CA ARG A 63 5.30 6.80 22.15
C ARG A 63 4.71 7.35 20.84
N ILE A 64 4.09 8.52 20.92
CA ILE A 64 3.63 9.29 19.76
C ILE A 64 4.45 10.57 19.70
N THR A 65 5.12 10.83 18.58
CA THR A 65 6.05 11.96 18.43
C THR A 65 5.92 12.61 17.05
N ASN A 66 6.38 13.85 16.93
CA ASN A 66 6.61 14.53 15.65
C ASN A 66 8.11 14.70 15.36
N ASP A 67 8.97 14.22 16.22
CA ASP A 67 10.41 14.21 16.03
C ASP A 67 10.83 12.89 15.36
N ALA A 68 11.31 12.99 14.12
CA ALA A 68 11.76 11.84 13.34
C ALA A 68 13.02 11.19 13.92
N ALA A 69 13.95 11.98 14.50
CA ALA A 69 15.16 11.44 15.10
C ALA A 69 14.82 10.61 16.35
N ASP A 70 13.93 11.11 17.16
CA ASP A 70 13.40 10.43 18.32
C ASP A 70 12.65 9.13 17.96
N PHE A 71 11.80 9.18 16.92
CA PHE A 71 11.13 8.00 16.38
C PHE A 71 12.12 6.94 15.89
N LEU A 72 13.12 7.35 15.10
CA LEU A 72 14.11 6.44 14.52
C LEU A 72 15.07 5.88 15.57
N ALA A 73 15.31 6.58 16.68
CA ALA A 73 16.09 6.07 17.81
C ALA A 73 15.38 4.96 18.60
N THR A 74 14.06 4.81 18.43
CA THR A 74 13.32 3.72 19.06
C THR A 74 13.78 2.38 18.46
N SER A 75 13.92 1.36 19.33
CA SER A 75 14.24 -0.01 18.89
C SER A 75 13.05 -0.59 18.12
N LEU A 76 13.11 -0.57 16.80
CA LEU A 76 12.10 -1.07 15.87
C LEU A 76 12.74 -2.04 14.88
N ASP A 77 12.02 -3.08 14.50
CA ASP A 77 12.43 -4.03 13.46
C ASP A 77 11.87 -3.63 12.09
N LEU A 78 10.67 -3.07 12.10
CA LEU A 78 9.92 -2.69 10.91
C LEU A 78 9.28 -1.31 11.09
N VAL A 79 9.37 -0.47 10.07
CA VAL A 79 8.58 0.76 9.99
C VAL A 79 7.50 0.59 8.92
N VAL A 80 6.26 0.94 9.28
CA VAL A 80 5.10 0.90 8.40
C VAL A 80 4.71 2.32 8.01
N GLU A 81 4.79 2.65 6.72
CA GLU A 81 4.44 3.95 6.19
C GLU A 81 2.98 3.97 5.69
N VAL A 82 2.16 4.86 6.27
CA VAL A 82 0.76 5.09 5.91
C VAL A 82 0.40 6.60 5.92
N ALA A 83 1.38 7.47 5.66
CA ALA A 83 1.26 8.93 5.76
C ALA A 83 1.19 9.62 4.39
N GLY A 84 1.64 8.96 3.32
CA GLY A 84 1.64 9.50 1.95
C GLY A 84 3.03 9.67 1.36
N HIS A 85 3.06 10.00 0.07
CA HIS A 85 4.28 10.02 -0.76
C HIS A 85 5.40 10.91 -0.18
N ASP A 86 5.04 12.11 0.33
CA ASP A 86 6.03 13.04 0.88
C ASP A 86 6.72 12.49 2.12
N ALA A 87 5.95 11.85 3.01
CA ALA A 87 6.51 11.23 4.21
C ALA A 87 7.40 10.03 3.85
N LEU A 88 6.97 9.21 2.88
CA LEU A 88 7.78 8.11 2.38
C LEU A 88 9.11 8.62 1.82
N LYS A 89 9.08 9.63 0.94
CA LYS A 89 10.28 10.23 0.35
C LYS A 89 11.20 10.86 1.39
N ALA A 90 10.63 11.43 2.45
CA ALA A 90 11.39 12.09 3.51
C ALA A 90 12.14 11.11 4.43
N TYR A 91 11.57 9.94 4.70
CA TYR A 91 12.09 9.07 5.78
C TYR A 91 12.59 7.70 5.32
N ALA A 92 12.27 7.24 4.10
CA ALA A 92 12.55 5.87 3.68
C ALA A 92 14.03 5.50 3.76
N GLU A 93 14.92 6.35 3.25
CA GLU A 93 16.36 6.10 3.24
C GLU A 93 16.93 6.06 4.67
N ASP A 94 16.47 6.94 5.56
CA ASP A 94 16.90 6.99 6.96
C ASP A 94 16.43 5.76 7.75
N ILE A 95 15.22 5.26 7.48
CA ILE A 95 14.69 4.02 8.06
C ILE A 95 15.60 2.85 7.73
N LEU A 96 15.92 2.66 6.45
CA LEU A 96 16.76 1.57 5.97
C LEU A 96 18.20 1.70 6.51
N ARG A 97 18.75 2.92 6.53
CA ARG A 97 20.09 3.20 7.11
C ARG A 97 20.18 2.87 8.60
N GLN A 98 19.07 2.99 9.34
CA GLN A 98 18.98 2.64 10.75
C GLN A 98 18.75 1.12 10.99
N GLY A 99 18.87 0.31 9.94
CA GLY A 99 18.75 -1.13 10.05
C GLY A 99 17.32 -1.63 10.26
N LYS A 100 16.31 -0.87 9.81
CA LYS A 100 14.90 -1.21 9.96
C LYS A 100 14.31 -1.54 8.59
N ASP A 101 13.53 -2.62 8.51
CA ASP A 101 12.74 -2.92 7.32
C ASP A 101 11.62 -1.89 7.11
N LEU A 102 11.13 -1.75 5.89
CA LEU A 102 10.09 -0.80 5.52
C LEU A 102 8.91 -1.52 4.85
N LEU A 103 7.70 -1.41 5.42
CA LEU A 103 6.45 -1.78 4.76
C LEU A 103 5.71 -0.51 4.37
N LEU A 104 5.38 -0.35 3.10
CA LEU A 104 4.78 0.88 2.58
C LEU A 104 3.47 0.64 1.84
N ILE A 105 2.57 1.64 1.90
CA ILE A 105 1.34 1.68 1.13
C ILE A 105 1.37 2.79 0.06
N SER A 106 2.24 3.77 0.23
CA SER A 106 2.36 4.92 -0.68
C SER A 106 3.21 4.59 -1.91
N VAL A 107 2.89 3.43 -2.52
CA VAL A 107 3.65 2.82 -3.65
C VAL A 107 3.78 3.76 -4.84
N GLY A 108 2.81 4.66 -5.04
CA GLY A 108 2.83 5.66 -6.11
C GLY A 108 4.02 6.62 -6.07
N ALA A 109 4.68 6.78 -4.92
CA ALA A 109 5.90 7.55 -4.82
C ALA A 109 7.04 6.99 -5.70
N LEU A 110 7.01 5.68 -5.99
CA LEU A 110 7.96 4.98 -6.86
C LEU A 110 7.75 5.30 -8.36
N ALA A 111 6.71 6.04 -8.71
CA ALA A 111 6.59 6.60 -10.08
C ALA A 111 7.64 7.68 -10.38
N ASP A 112 8.26 8.27 -9.35
CA ASP A 112 9.45 9.11 -9.47
C ASP A 112 10.69 8.22 -9.63
N PRO A 113 11.34 8.18 -10.83
CA PRO A 113 12.46 7.27 -11.09
C PRO A 113 13.67 7.54 -10.20
N ALA A 114 13.89 8.81 -9.82
CA ALA A 114 15.02 9.17 -8.98
C ALA A 114 14.82 8.65 -7.55
N PHE A 115 13.60 8.74 -7.03
CA PHE A 115 13.27 8.19 -5.72
C PHE A 115 13.29 6.65 -5.74
N GLU A 116 12.71 6.02 -6.76
CA GLU A 116 12.73 4.56 -6.95
C GLU A 116 14.18 4.03 -6.89
N ALA A 117 15.08 4.63 -7.69
CA ALA A 117 16.48 4.23 -7.72
C ALA A 117 17.21 4.42 -6.38
N ARG A 118 16.93 5.52 -5.65
CA ARG A 118 17.52 5.75 -4.33
C ARG A 118 17.02 4.75 -3.29
N LEU A 119 15.71 4.48 -3.28
CA LEU A 119 15.12 3.52 -2.34
C LEU A 119 15.69 2.12 -2.53
N TYR A 120 15.79 1.64 -3.78
CA TYR A 120 16.31 0.31 -4.08
C TYR A 120 17.80 0.20 -3.73
N ARG A 121 18.57 1.25 -4.02
CA ARG A 121 19.97 1.32 -3.61
C ARG A 121 20.13 1.29 -2.09
N ALA A 122 19.36 2.09 -1.36
CA ALA A 122 19.39 2.10 0.09
C ALA A 122 19.03 0.73 0.69
N ALA A 123 17.99 0.07 0.16
CA ALA A 123 17.62 -1.28 0.58
C ALA A 123 18.78 -2.28 0.40
N HIS A 124 19.43 -2.24 -0.77
CA HIS A 124 20.58 -3.09 -1.07
C HIS A 124 21.79 -2.77 -0.16
N ASP A 125 22.18 -1.50 -0.07
CA ASP A 125 23.40 -1.08 0.61
C ASP A 125 23.34 -1.30 2.13
N TYR A 126 22.15 -1.17 2.73
CA TYR A 126 21.93 -1.41 4.16
C TYR A 126 21.42 -2.82 4.49
N GLY A 127 21.18 -3.68 3.47
CA GLY A 127 20.74 -5.06 3.66
C GLY A 127 19.34 -5.18 4.25
N GLN A 128 18.50 -4.15 4.05
CA GLN A 128 17.14 -4.10 4.57
C GLN A 128 16.11 -4.42 3.47
N ARG A 129 14.90 -4.80 3.87
CA ARG A 129 13.81 -5.14 2.95
C ARG A 129 12.79 -4.03 2.87
N VAL A 130 12.29 -3.83 1.64
CA VAL A 130 11.13 -2.97 1.37
C VAL A 130 9.97 -3.85 0.92
N TYR A 131 8.89 -3.82 1.69
CA TYR A 131 7.68 -4.57 1.40
C TYR A 131 6.60 -3.64 0.86
N LEU A 132 5.99 -4.03 -0.25
CA LEU A 132 4.88 -3.33 -0.84
C LEU A 132 3.59 -4.08 -0.53
N ALA A 133 2.66 -3.44 0.17
CA ALA A 133 1.37 -4.06 0.45
C ALA A 133 0.49 -4.09 -0.81
N THR A 134 -0.41 -5.07 -0.87
CA THR A 134 -1.38 -5.16 -1.99
C THR A 134 -2.34 -3.97 -2.03
N GLY A 135 -2.55 -3.30 -0.89
CA GLY A 135 -3.41 -2.12 -0.83
C GLY A 135 -4.87 -2.44 -1.11
N ALA A 136 -5.46 -1.68 -2.03
CA ALA A 136 -6.88 -1.76 -2.37
C ALA A 136 -7.19 -2.75 -3.51
N ILE A 137 -6.28 -3.70 -3.79
CA ILE A 137 -6.42 -4.68 -4.89
C ILE A 137 -6.05 -6.10 -4.46
N ALA A 138 -6.14 -7.05 -5.41
CA ALA A 138 -5.77 -8.44 -5.24
C ALA A 138 -4.91 -8.93 -6.42
N GLY A 139 -4.29 -10.11 -6.30
CA GLY A 139 -3.62 -10.82 -7.38
C GLY A 139 -2.21 -10.33 -7.73
N LEU A 140 -1.56 -9.53 -6.87
CA LEU A 140 -0.16 -9.14 -7.08
C LEU A 140 0.77 -10.35 -7.07
N ASP A 141 0.49 -11.34 -6.23
CA ASP A 141 1.18 -12.63 -6.16
C ASP A 141 1.10 -13.39 -7.49
N ALA A 142 -0.09 -13.47 -8.09
CA ALA A 142 -0.29 -14.12 -9.38
C ALA A 142 0.39 -13.37 -10.54
N ILE A 143 0.34 -12.04 -10.53
CA ILE A 143 1.04 -11.20 -11.52
C ILE A 143 2.56 -11.37 -11.38
N ALA A 144 3.08 -11.35 -10.15
CA ALA A 144 4.50 -11.54 -9.89
C ALA A 144 4.97 -12.95 -10.30
N ALA A 145 4.18 -13.98 -10.04
CA ALA A 145 4.46 -15.33 -10.50
C ALA A 145 4.45 -15.39 -12.05
N GLY A 146 3.47 -14.77 -12.70
CA GLY A 146 3.40 -14.65 -14.15
C GLY A 146 4.60 -13.91 -14.75
N ALA A 147 5.15 -12.93 -14.04
CA ALA A 147 6.35 -12.20 -14.48
C ALA A 147 7.61 -13.09 -14.57
N VAL A 148 7.70 -14.15 -13.76
CA VAL A 148 8.79 -15.12 -13.81
C VAL A 148 8.78 -15.90 -15.13
N GLY A 149 7.61 -16.27 -15.64
CA GLY A 149 7.46 -16.99 -16.91
C GLY A 149 7.41 -16.09 -18.16
N GLY A 150 7.35 -14.78 -17.97
CA GLY A 150 7.22 -13.81 -19.06
C GLY A 150 5.80 -13.31 -19.27
N LEU A 151 5.58 -12.06 -18.91
CA LEU A 151 4.35 -11.32 -19.20
C LEU A 151 4.43 -10.62 -20.55
N THR A 152 3.35 -10.68 -21.32
CA THR A 152 3.22 -9.97 -22.60
C THR A 152 2.39 -8.70 -22.47
N ALA A 153 1.45 -8.66 -21.53
CA ALA A 153 0.61 -7.49 -21.27
C ALA A 153 0.12 -7.46 -19.81
N VAL A 154 0.07 -6.27 -19.24
CA VAL A 154 -0.62 -5.97 -17.98
C VAL A 154 -1.42 -4.68 -18.17
N THR A 155 -2.73 -4.74 -17.94
CA THR A 155 -3.62 -3.60 -18.03
C THR A 155 -4.37 -3.42 -16.71
N HIS A 156 -4.41 -2.21 -16.19
CA HIS A 156 -5.19 -1.82 -15.04
C HIS A 156 -6.23 -0.77 -15.42
N SER A 157 -7.49 -1.12 -15.39
CA SER A 157 -8.61 -0.20 -15.62
C SER A 157 -9.22 0.25 -14.29
N VAL A 158 -9.27 1.57 -14.07
CA VAL A 158 -9.95 2.20 -12.94
C VAL A 158 -11.24 2.80 -13.45
N ARG A 159 -12.38 2.27 -13.01
CA ARG A 159 -13.71 2.80 -13.32
C ARG A 159 -14.28 3.47 -12.08
N LYS A 160 -14.71 4.71 -12.23
CA LYS A 160 -15.37 5.47 -11.17
C LYS A 160 -16.65 6.13 -11.70
N PRO A 161 -17.64 6.36 -10.83
CA PRO A 161 -18.75 7.25 -11.18
C PRO A 161 -18.23 8.60 -11.67
N PRO A 162 -18.91 9.28 -12.62
CA PRO A 162 -18.48 10.57 -13.17
C PRO A 162 -18.11 11.60 -12.11
N ALA A 163 -18.87 11.67 -11.02
CA ALA A 163 -18.61 12.59 -9.89
C ALA A 163 -17.24 12.40 -9.20
N GLY A 164 -16.58 11.25 -9.39
CA GLY A 164 -15.25 10.97 -8.84
C GLY A 164 -14.10 11.34 -9.76
N LEU A 165 -14.37 11.79 -10.99
CA LEU A 165 -13.34 12.02 -12.00
C LEU A 165 -13.56 13.28 -12.85
N LEU A 166 -14.81 13.72 -13.04
CA LEU A 166 -15.15 14.85 -13.92
C LEU A 166 -15.41 16.14 -13.14
N PRO A 167 -15.17 17.31 -13.77
CA PRO A 167 -15.62 18.58 -13.24
C PRO A 167 -17.14 18.60 -13.04
N PRO A 168 -17.67 19.40 -12.09
CA PRO A 168 -19.11 19.43 -11.76
C PRO A 168 -20.04 19.73 -12.95
N ASP A 169 -19.59 20.56 -13.89
CA ASP A 169 -20.33 20.96 -15.07
C ASP A 169 -20.45 19.85 -16.14
N GLU A 170 -19.53 18.87 -16.13
CA GLU A 170 -19.56 17.72 -17.06
C GLU A 170 -20.33 16.49 -16.49
N ILE A 171 -20.57 16.44 -15.19
CA ILE A 171 -21.14 15.25 -14.53
C ILE A 171 -22.54 14.93 -15.04
N ALA A 172 -23.42 15.95 -15.10
CA ALA A 172 -24.81 15.76 -15.49
C ALA A 172 -24.93 15.20 -16.91
N GLN A 173 -24.14 15.70 -17.85
CA GLN A 173 -24.11 15.21 -19.22
C GLN A 173 -23.57 13.79 -19.30
N ALA A 174 -22.45 13.48 -18.61
CA ALA A 174 -21.88 12.13 -18.60
C ALA A 174 -22.85 11.08 -18.03
N VAL A 175 -23.64 11.44 -17.02
CA VAL A 175 -24.69 10.56 -16.47
C VAL A 175 -25.83 10.39 -17.47
N ALA A 176 -26.27 11.45 -18.14
CA ALA A 176 -27.35 11.42 -19.14
C ALA A 176 -26.97 10.58 -20.37
N ASP A 177 -25.72 10.68 -20.82
CA ASP A 177 -25.20 9.89 -21.94
C ASP A 177 -25.20 8.38 -21.66
N GLY A 178 -25.05 7.98 -20.39
CA GLY A 178 -25.06 6.59 -19.96
C GLY A 178 -23.92 5.73 -20.48
N VAL A 179 -22.87 6.36 -21.08
CA VAL A 179 -21.76 5.65 -21.75
C VAL A 179 -20.45 5.92 -21.00
N PRO A 180 -19.63 4.87 -20.75
CA PRO A 180 -18.30 5.04 -20.16
C PRO A 180 -17.38 5.91 -21.05
N ARG A 181 -16.72 6.90 -20.44
CA ARG A 181 -15.77 7.81 -21.10
C ARG A 181 -14.35 7.52 -20.62
N VAL A 182 -13.46 7.13 -21.54
CA VAL A 182 -12.02 6.96 -21.25
C VAL A 182 -11.37 8.33 -21.16
N LEU A 183 -10.81 8.67 -20.00
CA LEU A 183 -10.13 9.93 -19.75
C LEU A 183 -8.62 9.82 -19.99
N TYR A 184 -8.09 8.62 -19.82
CA TYR A 184 -6.68 8.32 -20.04
C TYR A 184 -6.50 6.85 -20.39
N GLU A 185 -5.57 6.58 -21.32
CA GLU A 185 -5.03 5.26 -21.61
C GLU A 185 -3.55 5.40 -21.97
N GLY A 186 -2.66 4.77 -21.23
CA GLY A 186 -1.22 4.86 -21.45
C GLY A 186 -0.40 4.27 -20.31
N PRO A 187 0.92 4.52 -20.29
CA PRO A 187 1.82 3.98 -19.28
C PRO A 187 1.43 4.39 -17.85
N ALA A 188 1.62 3.46 -16.90
CA ALA A 188 1.30 3.70 -15.49
C ALA A 188 2.10 4.88 -14.90
N ARG A 189 3.36 5.06 -15.30
CA ARG A 189 4.19 6.19 -14.85
C ARG A 189 3.59 7.54 -15.24
N GLU A 190 3.08 7.67 -16.45
CA GLU A 190 2.43 8.90 -16.91
C GLU A 190 1.07 9.12 -16.24
N ALA A 191 0.29 8.04 -16.04
CA ALA A 191 -0.95 8.08 -15.28
C ALA A 191 -0.72 8.62 -13.86
N ALA A 192 0.41 8.26 -13.26
CA ALA A 192 0.83 8.71 -11.95
C ALA A 192 0.96 10.23 -11.84
N LEU A 193 1.49 10.86 -12.85
CA LEU A 193 1.67 12.33 -12.90
C LEU A 193 0.34 13.05 -13.10
N ARG A 194 -0.56 12.49 -13.92
CA ARG A 194 -1.83 13.12 -14.27
C ARG A 194 -2.94 12.88 -13.25
N PHE A 195 -2.92 11.72 -12.59
CA PHE A 195 -3.99 11.27 -11.67
C PHE A 195 -3.41 10.75 -10.34
N PRO A 196 -2.78 11.60 -9.54
CA PRO A 196 -2.03 11.19 -8.34
C PRO A 196 -2.88 10.44 -7.30
N GLU A 197 -4.21 10.59 -7.32
CA GLU A 197 -5.12 9.89 -6.41
C GLU A 197 -5.31 8.39 -6.73
N ASN A 198 -4.93 7.95 -7.94
CA ASN A 198 -5.12 6.57 -8.42
C ASN A 198 -3.81 5.79 -8.53
N VAL A 199 -2.71 6.39 -8.14
CA VAL A 199 -1.35 5.97 -8.43
C VAL A 199 -0.91 4.74 -7.65
N ASN A 200 -1.25 4.65 -6.36
CA ASN A 200 -0.73 3.57 -5.51
C ASN A 200 -1.09 2.18 -6.04
N VAL A 201 -2.33 2.01 -6.52
CA VAL A 201 -2.81 0.75 -7.08
C VAL A 201 -2.09 0.44 -8.40
N ALA A 202 -2.04 1.42 -9.31
CA ALA A 202 -1.37 1.25 -10.59
C ALA A 202 0.13 0.94 -10.44
N ALA A 203 0.80 1.61 -9.50
CA ALA A 203 2.20 1.37 -9.20
C ALA A 203 2.43 -0.04 -8.62
N ALA A 204 1.59 -0.49 -7.69
CA ALA A 204 1.71 -1.82 -7.12
C ALA A 204 1.56 -2.93 -8.18
N ILE A 205 0.56 -2.82 -9.06
CA ILE A 205 0.35 -3.75 -10.19
C ILE A 205 1.57 -3.73 -11.12
N SER A 206 2.06 -2.53 -11.45
CA SER A 206 3.19 -2.36 -12.36
C SER A 206 4.46 -3.00 -11.82
N LEU A 207 4.77 -2.76 -10.55
CA LEU A 207 5.97 -3.28 -9.90
C LEU A 207 5.92 -4.80 -9.69
N ALA A 208 4.72 -5.36 -9.54
CA ALA A 208 4.54 -6.81 -9.51
C ALA A 208 4.71 -7.45 -10.91
N GLY A 209 4.53 -6.69 -11.98
CA GLY A 209 4.50 -7.20 -13.35
C GLY A 209 5.57 -6.61 -14.27
N LEU A 210 5.14 -5.81 -15.25
CA LEU A 210 5.98 -5.30 -16.36
C LEU A 210 6.73 -4.00 -16.04
N GLY A 211 6.57 -3.45 -14.82
CA GLY A 211 7.09 -2.14 -14.45
C GLY A 211 6.17 -1.00 -14.92
N LEU A 212 6.46 0.20 -14.39
CA LEU A 212 5.63 1.40 -14.57
C LEU A 212 5.54 1.90 -16.02
N ASP A 213 6.55 1.61 -16.83
CA ASP A 213 6.63 2.12 -18.20
C ASP A 213 5.94 1.22 -19.22
N LYS A 214 5.72 -0.07 -18.89
CA LYS A 214 5.11 -1.06 -19.78
C LYS A 214 3.72 -1.51 -19.35
N THR A 215 3.30 -1.20 -18.13
CA THR A 215 1.94 -1.47 -17.66
C THR A 215 1.01 -0.39 -18.20
N THR A 216 -0.10 -0.81 -18.84
CA THR A 216 -1.14 0.10 -19.33
C THR A 216 -2.13 0.42 -18.22
N VAL A 217 -2.43 1.71 -18.04
CA VAL A 217 -3.48 2.18 -17.13
C VAL A 217 -4.58 2.84 -17.95
N ARG A 218 -5.84 2.48 -17.65
CA ARG A 218 -7.04 3.13 -18.21
C ARG A 218 -7.83 3.76 -17.07
N ILE A 219 -8.17 5.04 -17.22
CA ILE A 219 -9.00 5.77 -16.26
C ILE A 219 -10.31 6.10 -16.95
N VAL A 220 -11.42 5.61 -16.39
CA VAL A 220 -12.72 5.64 -17.04
C VAL A 220 -13.76 6.27 -16.11
N ALA A 221 -14.37 7.38 -16.55
CA ALA A 221 -15.60 7.90 -15.95
C ALA A 221 -16.77 7.04 -16.46
N ASP A 222 -17.39 6.30 -15.56
CA ASP A 222 -18.37 5.29 -15.93
C ASP A 222 -19.68 5.50 -15.16
N PRO A 223 -20.76 5.97 -15.82
CA PRO A 223 -22.04 6.20 -15.18
C PRO A 223 -22.77 4.90 -14.78
N THR A 224 -22.31 3.73 -15.25
CA THR A 224 -22.93 2.44 -14.94
C THR A 224 -22.39 1.83 -13.63
N VAL A 225 -21.30 2.34 -13.08
CA VAL A 225 -20.74 1.87 -11.81
C VAL A 225 -21.13 2.79 -10.66
N VAL A 226 -21.46 2.21 -9.53
CA VAL A 226 -21.80 2.94 -8.27
C VAL A 226 -20.64 2.99 -7.29
N ARG A 227 -19.52 2.30 -7.57
CA ARG A 227 -18.33 2.19 -6.72
C ARG A 227 -17.07 2.23 -7.55
N ASN A 228 -15.96 2.63 -6.91
CA ASN A 228 -14.64 2.47 -7.52
C ASN A 228 -14.41 0.99 -7.84
N THR A 229 -14.25 0.71 -9.13
CA THR A 229 -14.00 -0.64 -9.65
C THR A 229 -12.62 -0.66 -10.27
N HIS A 230 -11.79 -1.61 -9.81
CA HIS A 230 -10.49 -1.91 -10.40
C HIS A 230 -10.60 -3.21 -11.18
N GLU A 231 -10.21 -3.19 -12.43
CA GLU A 231 -10.14 -4.34 -13.30
C GLU A 231 -8.69 -4.51 -13.74
N ILE A 232 -8.13 -5.69 -13.52
CA ILE A 232 -6.75 -6.02 -13.86
C ILE A 232 -6.80 -7.18 -14.83
N GLU A 233 -6.11 -7.02 -15.95
CA GLU A 233 -5.88 -8.07 -16.93
C GLU A 233 -4.36 -8.28 -17.09
N ALA A 234 -3.91 -9.52 -17.01
CA ALA A 234 -2.53 -9.89 -17.27
C ALA A 234 -2.48 -11.08 -18.20
N ARG A 235 -1.55 -11.07 -19.16
CA ARG A 235 -1.32 -12.13 -20.14
C ARG A 235 0.14 -12.48 -20.22
N GLY A 236 0.43 -13.74 -20.44
CA GLY A 236 1.79 -14.25 -20.57
C GLY A 236 1.79 -15.75 -20.89
N GLU A 237 2.94 -16.38 -20.71
CA GLU A 237 3.06 -17.83 -20.93
C GLU A 237 2.13 -18.67 -20.05
N PHE A 238 1.77 -18.14 -18.86
CA PHE A 238 0.82 -18.80 -17.94
C PHE A 238 -0.64 -18.79 -18.44
N GLY A 239 -0.95 -18.01 -19.49
CA GLY A 239 -2.31 -17.79 -19.97
C GLY A 239 -2.83 -16.39 -19.70
N GLU A 240 -4.06 -16.27 -19.23
CA GLU A 240 -4.74 -15.01 -18.95
C GLU A 240 -5.31 -14.97 -17.52
N LEU A 241 -5.10 -13.85 -16.84
CA LEU A 241 -5.66 -13.54 -15.54
C LEU A 241 -6.57 -12.31 -15.66
N ARG A 242 -7.79 -12.40 -15.10
CA ARG A 242 -8.67 -11.25 -14.94
C ARG A 242 -9.17 -11.15 -13.51
N ILE A 243 -9.01 -9.98 -12.91
CA ILE A 243 -9.47 -9.68 -11.56
C ILE A 243 -10.34 -8.44 -11.62
N VAL A 244 -11.51 -8.52 -10.99
CA VAL A 244 -12.42 -7.38 -10.82
C VAL A 244 -12.66 -7.17 -9.34
N LEU A 245 -12.38 -5.96 -8.85
CA LEU A 245 -12.57 -5.59 -7.46
C LEU A 245 -13.43 -4.32 -7.36
N GLN A 246 -14.54 -4.43 -6.65
CA GLN A 246 -15.43 -3.32 -6.34
C GLN A 246 -15.23 -2.89 -4.89
N ASN A 247 -14.48 -1.83 -4.68
CA ASN A 247 -14.10 -1.37 -3.35
C ASN A 247 -15.24 -0.68 -2.60
N ILE A 248 -15.38 -1.01 -1.32
CA ILE A 248 -16.20 -0.24 -0.37
C ILE A 248 -15.29 0.83 0.24
N PRO A 249 -15.63 2.14 0.16
CA PRO A 249 -14.84 3.19 0.76
C PRO A 249 -14.83 3.08 2.30
N THR A 250 -13.80 3.63 2.92
CA THR A 250 -13.78 3.92 4.36
C THR A 250 -14.50 5.24 4.64
N GLU A 251 -14.41 5.76 5.87
CA GLU A 251 -14.81 7.14 6.20
C GLU A 251 -14.09 8.18 5.32
N ASN A 252 -12.86 7.88 4.90
CA ASN A 252 -12.18 8.62 3.84
C ASN A 252 -12.56 8.02 2.48
N PRO A 253 -13.32 8.72 1.63
CA PRO A 253 -13.80 8.21 0.34
C PRO A 253 -12.67 7.88 -0.65
N LYS A 254 -11.45 8.40 -0.40
CA LYS A 254 -10.24 8.12 -1.20
C LYS A 254 -9.61 6.76 -0.86
N THR A 255 -10.04 6.10 0.24
CA THR A 255 -9.40 4.87 0.74
C THR A 255 -10.41 3.73 0.80
N GLY A 256 -10.11 2.61 0.15
CA GLY A 256 -10.91 1.38 0.27
C GLY A 256 -10.64 0.65 1.60
N ARG A 257 -11.66 -0.01 2.15
CA ARG A 257 -11.53 -0.81 3.39
C ARG A 257 -10.45 -1.90 3.28
N LEU A 258 -10.28 -2.48 2.11
CA LEU A 258 -9.28 -3.52 1.85
C LEU A 258 -7.85 -3.04 2.12
N THR A 259 -7.58 -1.74 1.98
CA THR A 259 -6.23 -1.18 2.18
C THR A 259 -5.69 -1.45 3.59
N ALA A 260 -6.46 -1.12 4.63
CA ALA A 260 -6.04 -1.41 6.00
C ALA A 260 -5.96 -2.93 6.27
N MET A 261 -6.89 -3.71 5.73
CA MET A 261 -6.90 -5.17 5.85
C MET A 261 -5.65 -5.80 5.22
N SER A 262 -5.20 -5.28 4.07
CA SER A 262 -4.00 -5.76 3.40
C SER A 262 -2.73 -5.49 4.20
N MET A 263 -2.65 -4.33 4.86
CA MET A 263 -1.54 -4.00 5.75
C MET A 263 -1.50 -4.90 6.99
N ILE A 264 -2.66 -5.17 7.61
CA ILE A 264 -2.77 -6.11 8.73
C ILE A 264 -2.36 -7.52 8.27
N LYS A 265 -2.80 -7.95 7.08
CA LYS A 265 -2.41 -9.24 6.49
C LYS A 265 -0.90 -9.31 6.25
N ALA A 266 -0.28 -8.23 5.78
CA ALA A 266 1.16 -8.19 5.57
C ALA A 266 1.92 -8.37 6.90
N LEU A 267 1.53 -7.68 7.97
CA LEU A 267 2.11 -7.88 9.31
C LEU A 267 1.94 -9.32 9.82
N ARG A 268 0.74 -9.90 9.64
CA ARG A 268 0.50 -11.32 9.97
C ARG A 268 1.45 -12.25 9.24
N ASN A 269 1.65 -12.03 7.93
CA ASN A 269 2.54 -12.87 7.12
C ASN A 269 3.99 -12.78 7.58
N LEU A 270 4.46 -11.59 7.98
CA LEU A 270 5.83 -11.41 8.47
C LEU A 270 6.09 -12.14 9.80
N THR A 271 5.05 -12.46 10.55
CA THR A 271 5.15 -13.09 11.87
C THR A 271 4.52 -14.49 11.95
N ALA A 272 3.91 -14.97 10.88
CA ALA A 272 3.22 -16.26 10.82
C ALA A 272 4.20 -17.43 10.69
N ASP A 273 3.79 -18.59 11.20
CA ASP A 273 4.50 -19.86 11.00
C ASP A 273 4.10 -20.51 9.67
N VAL A 274 2.93 -20.17 9.13
CA VAL A 274 2.45 -20.59 7.81
C VAL A 274 1.99 -19.35 7.06
N VAL A 275 2.60 -19.10 5.90
CA VAL A 275 2.30 -17.93 5.06
C VAL A 275 1.53 -18.38 3.81
N VAL A 276 0.43 -17.70 3.51
CA VAL A 276 -0.39 -17.94 2.33
C VAL A 276 -0.37 -16.68 1.45
N GLY A 277 -0.05 -16.86 0.17
CA GLY A 277 0.04 -15.78 -0.80
C GLY A 277 1.23 -14.85 -0.48
N LEU A 278 2.40 -15.31 -0.81
CA LEU A 278 3.67 -14.56 -0.73
C LEU A 278 3.73 -13.52 -1.84
#